data_399a4c77b39cf45b2dfd787e5666938d
#
_entry.id   399a4c77b39cf45b2dfd787e5666938d
#
_cell.length_a   1.000
_cell.length_b   1.000
_cell.length_c   1.000
_cell.angle_alpha   90.00
_cell.angle_beta   90.00
_cell.angle_gamma   90.00
#
_symmetry.space_group_name_H-M   'P 1'
#
loop_
_entity.id
_entity.type
_entity.pdbx_description
1 polymer ?
#
loop_
_entity_poly.entity_id
_entity_poly.type
_entity_poly.pdbx_seq_one_letter_code
_entity_poly.pdbx_strand_id
1 'polypeptide(L)'
;MKAIQNQLAAIVGTEGVCEWENIDAIRQEQIKRAIASTKTPSCIVYPRTQAELAAAIACADSNNWRVLPFGSGSKISWGGLAKDVQVLVSTERLNQLIQHAVGDLTITVEAGTLFADIQTTLASVGQFLALDPSTPQSATIGGIVATADTNSLRQRYNSVRDQLLGISFVRADGQITKAGGRVVKNVAGYDLMKLFTGSYGSLGIITQVTFRVYPLPEAFGSVVLSGDAEAIASATSILRSSALTPTKADLLSTQLVANLDIGKGLGLVTRFGSLSESVKQQSSGLVEVGQKLGLQSATYTDRDEADLWQQLSTQTQNTQPNQTITCKIGVLPSTAVATLNQLDRIAPQQGIGLIHAGSGLGLLKFDSPNVKTDTVLQMRTHCQTQGGFLTVLEAPVAFKQQLDVWGYRGNALELMRRIKQQFDPKNILSPYRFVGEI
;
A
#
# COMPACT_ATOMS: atom_id res chain seq x y z
N MET A 1 14.23 13.66 -27.77
CA MET A 1 13.00 13.99 -27.02
C MET A 1 11.83 14.25 -27.96
N LYS A 2 11.85 15.23 -28.86
CA LYS A 2 10.73 15.52 -29.80
C LYS A 2 10.23 14.33 -30.64
N ALA A 3 11.09 13.41 -31.04
CA ALA A 3 10.68 12.21 -31.78
C ALA A 3 9.80 11.27 -30.93
N ILE A 4 10.08 11.11 -29.64
CA ILE A 4 9.28 10.31 -28.69
C ILE A 4 7.89 10.94 -28.53
N GLN A 5 7.84 12.24 -28.28
CA GLN A 5 6.61 13.00 -28.09
C GLN A 5 5.69 12.91 -29.32
N ASN A 6 6.25 13.12 -30.52
CA ASN A 6 5.47 13.07 -31.76
C ASN A 6 4.88 11.69 -32.06
N GLN A 7 5.65 10.61 -31.84
CA GLN A 7 5.15 9.24 -32.04
C GLN A 7 4.03 8.90 -31.06
N LEU A 8 4.18 9.28 -29.78
CA LEU A 8 3.16 9.04 -28.78
C LEU A 8 1.92 9.94 -28.97
N ALA A 9 2.10 11.19 -29.40
CA ALA A 9 0.99 12.09 -29.73
C ALA A 9 0.16 11.60 -30.94
N ALA A 10 0.78 10.89 -31.88
CA ALA A 10 0.05 10.25 -32.97
C ALA A 10 -0.90 9.11 -32.50
N ILE A 11 -0.65 8.55 -31.31
CA ILE A 11 -1.43 7.45 -30.71
C ILE A 11 -2.51 7.99 -29.78
N VAL A 12 -2.14 8.86 -28.83
CA VAL A 12 -3.05 9.33 -27.75
C VAL A 12 -3.58 10.76 -27.98
N GLY A 13 -3.28 11.36 -29.12
CA GLY A 13 -3.54 12.77 -29.41
C GLY A 13 -2.53 13.72 -28.71
N THR A 14 -2.45 14.94 -29.22
CA THR A 14 -1.53 15.97 -28.65
C THR A 14 -1.88 16.33 -27.20
N GLU A 15 -3.16 16.34 -26.85
CA GLU A 15 -3.64 16.55 -25.46
C GLU A 15 -3.33 15.38 -24.52
N GLY A 16 -2.98 14.21 -25.08
CA GLY A 16 -2.60 13.02 -24.34
C GLY A 16 -1.11 12.96 -23.97
N VAL A 17 -0.31 13.91 -24.44
CA VAL A 17 1.16 14.00 -24.17
C VAL A 17 1.47 15.31 -23.49
N CYS A 18 2.06 15.24 -22.29
CA CYS A 18 2.59 16.39 -21.58
C CYS A 18 4.11 16.34 -21.59
N GLU A 19 4.75 17.29 -22.26
CA GLU A 19 6.22 17.41 -22.30
C GLU A 19 6.76 17.69 -20.88
N TRP A 20 7.98 17.24 -20.59
CA TRP A 20 8.58 17.37 -19.26
C TRP A 20 8.57 18.81 -18.75
N GLU A 21 8.88 19.76 -19.62
CA GLU A 21 8.96 21.19 -19.32
C GLU A 21 7.60 21.81 -18.92
N ASN A 22 6.51 21.17 -19.36
CA ASN A 22 5.12 21.63 -19.10
C ASN A 22 4.48 20.95 -17.89
N ILE A 23 5.17 20.00 -17.24
CA ILE A 23 4.71 19.35 -16.02
C ILE A 23 4.87 20.33 -14.86
N ASP A 24 3.85 20.42 -14.01
CA ASP A 24 3.92 21.24 -12.77
C ASP A 24 5.07 20.81 -11.85
N ALA A 25 5.62 21.76 -11.10
CA ALA A 25 6.82 21.57 -10.29
C ALA A 25 6.62 20.49 -9.19
N ILE A 26 5.41 20.38 -8.64
CA ILE A 26 5.09 19.38 -7.60
C ILE A 26 5.17 17.97 -8.19
N ARG A 27 4.57 17.77 -9.35
CA ARG A 27 4.59 16.48 -10.07
C ARG A 27 6.01 16.13 -10.53
N GLN A 28 6.77 17.10 -11.04
CA GLN A 28 8.17 16.88 -11.38
C GLN A 28 8.98 16.41 -10.17
N GLU A 29 8.79 17.02 -9.01
CA GLU A 29 9.50 16.65 -7.78
C GLU A 29 9.09 15.24 -7.30
N GLN A 30 7.81 14.88 -7.39
CA GLN A 30 7.34 13.53 -7.10
C GLN A 30 8.03 12.49 -8.00
N ILE A 31 8.14 12.77 -9.30
CA ILE A 31 8.77 11.88 -10.27
C ILE A 31 10.28 11.77 -10.01
N LYS A 32 10.98 12.88 -9.74
CA LYS A 32 12.42 12.88 -9.42
C LYS A 32 12.75 11.98 -8.22
N ARG A 33 11.85 11.85 -7.24
CA ARG A 33 12.03 10.95 -6.09
C ARG A 33 11.88 9.47 -6.44
N ALA A 34 11.35 9.14 -7.62
CA ALA A 34 11.14 7.77 -8.08
C ALA A 34 12.24 7.25 -9.02
N ILE A 35 13.14 8.13 -9.49
CA ILE A 35 14.15 7.79 -10.50
C ILE A 35 15.57 8.07 -9.99
N ALA A 36 16.51 7.19 -10.36
CA ALA A 36 17.93 7.32 -9.98
C ALA A 36 18.73 8.20 -10.98
N SER A 37 18.14 8.56 -12.13
CA SER A 37 18.83 9.24 -13.22
C SER A 37 18.85 10.74 -13.04
N THR A 38 19.94 11.39 -13.47
CA THR A 38 20.02 12.84 -13.68
C THR A 38 19.33 13.27 -14.98
N LYS A 39 19.05 12.32 -15.89
CA LYS A 39 18.33 12.59 -17.14
C LYS A 39 16.84 12.59 -16.85
N THR A 40 16.16 13.66 -17.26
CA THR A 40 14.70 13.78 -17.16
C THR A 40 14.01 12.93 -18.22
N PRO A 41 12.83 12.34 -17.91
CA PRO A 41 11.97 11.74 -18.91
C PRO A 41 11.55 12.75 -20.00
N SER A 42 11.15 12.24 -21.16
CA SER A 42 10.74 13.11 -22.29
C SER A 42 9.33 13.70 -22.07
N CYS A 43 8.40 12.90 -21.55
CA CYS A 43 7.01 13.30 -21.38
C CYS A 43 6.25 12.36 -20.43
N ILE A 44 5.05 12.80 -20.04
CA ILE A 44 3.99 11.94 -19.51
C ILE A 44 2.96 11.67 -20.60
N VAL A 45 2.53 10.44 -20.76
CA VAL A 45 1.45 10.01 -21.65
C VAL A 45 0.22 9.68 -20.81
N TYR A 46 -0.93 10.20 -21.23
CA TYR A 46 -2.23 10.04 -20.57
C TYR A 46 -3.23 9.35 -21.52
N PRO A 47 -3.18 8.02 -21.70
CA PRO A 47 -4.14 7.30 -22.53
C PRO A 47 -5.55 7.39 -21.91
N ARG A 48 -6.57 7.49 -22.76
CA ARG A 48 -7.99 7.55 -22.37
C ARG A 48 -8.68 6.19 -22.49
N THR A 49 -8.04 5.26 -23.20
CA THR A 49 -8.58 3.91 -23.41
C THR A 49 -7.51 2.84 -23.24
N GLN A 50 -7.93 1.60 -22.97
CA GLN A 50 -7.00 0.47 -22.93
C GLN A 50 -6.28 0.26 -24.28
N ALA A 51 -6.96 0.57 -25.39
CA ALA A 51 -6.38 0.45 -26.74
C ALA A 51 -5.28 1.49 -26.97
N GLU A 52 -5.48 2.76 -26.58
CA GLU A 52 -4.44 3.78 -26.62
C GLU A 52 -3.24 3.42 -25.75
N LEU A 53 -3.47 2.93 -24.52
CA LEU A 53 -2.40 2.46 -23.65
C LEU A 53 -1.62 1.31 -24.30
N ALA A 54 -2.31 0.31 -24.85
CA ALA A 54 -1.73 -0.83 -25.52
C ALA A 54 -0.83 -0.39 -26.70
N ALA A 55 -1.32 0.51 -27.55
CA ALA A 55 -0.58 1.06 -28.68
C ALA A 55 0.64 1.88 -28.23
N ALA A 56 0.52 2.69 -27.18
CA ALA A 56 1.62 3.46 -26.62
C ALA A 56 2.73 2.56 -26.06
N ILE A 57 2.37 1.46 -25.37
CA ILE A 57 3.34 0.49 -24.87
C ILE A 57 3.97 -0.32 -25.98
N ALA A 58 3.21 -0.76 -27.00
CA ALA A 58 3.78 -1.42 -28.19
C ALA A 58 4.77 -0.51 -28.93
N CYS A 59 4.48 0.79 -29.01
CA CYS A 59 5.42 1.78 -29.56
C CYS A 59 6.69 1.88 -28.70
N ALA A 60 6.55 1.92 -27.38
CA ALA A 60 7.70 1.94 -26.46
C ALA A 60 8.54 0.68 -26.56
N ASP A 61 7.92 -0.51 -26.66
CA ASP A 61 8.61 -1.78 -26.85
C ASP A 61 9.39 -1.82 -28.15
N SER A 62 8.78 -1.40 -29.26
CA SER A 62 9.41 -1.38 -30.59
C SER A 62 10.65 -0.47 -30.65
N ASN A 63 10.65 0.59 -29.84
CA ASN A 63 11.74 1.56 -29.77
C ASN A 63 12.68 1.35 -28.56
N ASN A 64 12.45 0.31 -27.74
CA ASN A 64 13.17 0.05 -26.49
C ASN A 64 13.14 1.24 -25.51
N TRP A 65 12.03 1.99 -25.45
CA TRP A 65 11.87 3.06 -24.47
C TRP A 65 11.45 2.50 -23.12
N ARG A 66 12.17 2.89 -22.09
CA ARG A 66 11.85 2.50 -20.71
C ARG A 66 10.73 3.36 -20.15
N VAL A 67 9.74 2.69 -19.59
CA VAL A 67 8.48 3.26 -19.16
C VAL A 67 8.35 3.14 -17.63
N LEU A 68 7.98 4.21 -16.96
CA LEU A 68 7.55 4.19 -15.58
C LEU A 68 6.03 4.44 -15.51
N PRO A 69 5.20 3.42 -15.26
CA PRO A 69 3.76 3.59 -15.11
C PRO A 69 3.41 4.09 -13.70
N PHE A 70 2.36 4.90 -13.62
CA PHE A 70 1.78 5.36 -12.37
C PHE A 70 0.29 5.71 -12.54
N GLY A 71 -0.45 5.84 -11.44
CA GLY A 71 -1.78 6.43 -11.41
C GLY A 71 -1.69 7.92 -11.10
N SER A 72 -2.25 8.36 -9.97
CA SER A 72 -2.11 9.73 -9.45
C SER A 72 -0.70 10.11 -8.98
N GLY A 73 0.22 9.15 -8.90
CA GLY A 73 1.58 9.37 -8.41
C GLY A 73 1.73 9.34 -6.88
N SER A 74 0.66 9.10 -6.13
CA SER A 74 0.69 9.11 -4.65
C SER A 74 1.72 8.14 -4.03
N LYS A 75 2.13 7.10 -4.76
CA LYS A 75 3.12 6.08 -4.34
C LYS A 75 4.23 5.87 -5.38
N ILE A 76 4.43 6.84 -6.27
CA ILE A 76 5.44 6.71 -7.33
C ILE A 76 6.86 6.58 -6.76
N SER A 77 7.12 7.19 -5.60
CA SER A 77 8.39 7.14 -4.89
C SER A 77 8.62 5.86 -4.08
N TRP A 78 7.61 4.98 -3.92
CA TRP A 78 7.75 3.77 -3.12
C TRP A 78 8.67 2.72 -3.76
N GLY A 79 9.45 2.03 -2.92
CA GLY A 79 10.37 0.98 -3.35
C GLY A 79 11.66 1.50 -3.97
N GLY A 80 12.26 0.71 -4.88
CA GLY A 80 13.50 1.05 -5.57
C GLY A 80 13.36 2.22 -6.54
N LEU A 81 14.49 2.78 -6.94
CA LEU A 81 14.56 3.84 -7.92
C LEU A 81 14.61 3.26 -9.34
N ALA A 82 13.70 3.68 -10.20
CA ALA A 82 13.75 3.31 -11.62
C ALA A 82 14.96 3.97 -12.32
N LYS A 83 15.56 3.27 -13.29
CA LYS A 83 16.74 3.76 -14.01
C LYS A 83 16.42 3.98 -15.50
N ASP A 84 17.02 5.02 -16.07
CA ASP A 84 16.96 5.33 -17.51
C ASP A 84 15.54 5.42 -18.11
N VAL A 85 14.61 5.99 -17.38
CA VAL A 85 13.22 6.18 -17.81
C VAL A 85 13.15 7.26 -18.88
N GLN A 86 12.59 6.94 -20.05
CA GLN A 86 12.34 7.90 -21.14
C GLN A 86 10.88 8.38 -21.16
N VAL A 87 9.93 7.52 -20.81
CA VAL A 87 8.50 7.80 -20.91
C VAL A 87 7.82 7.50 -19.57
N LEU A 88 6.97 8.42 -19.17
CA LEU A 88 6.06 8.21 -18.04
C LEU A 88 4.66 7.90 -18.59
N VAL A 89 3.93 6.98 -18.00
CA VAL A 89 2.56 6.65 -18.41
C VAL A 89 1.65 6.73 -17.21
N SER A 90 0.68 7.65 -17.28
CA SER A 90 -0.34 7.79 -16.23
C SER A 90 -1.64 7.11 -16.64
N THR A 91 -2.21 6.33 -15.72
CA THR A 91 -3.53 5.72 -15.89
C THR A 91 -4.68 6.60 -15.38
N GLU A 92 -4.43 7.84 -14.97
CA GLU A 92 -5.44 8.73 -14.37
C GLU A 92 -6.69 8.93 -15.24
N ARG A 93 -6.54 8.89 -16.57
CA ARG A 93 -7.66 9.03 -17.52
C ARG A 93 -8.40 7.72 -17.80
N LEU A 94 -7.92 6.59 -17.30
CA LEU A 94 -8.63 5.31 -17.25
C LEU A 94 -9.38 5.23 -15.92
N ASN A 95 -10.48 5.94 -15.78
CA ASN A 95 -11.12 6.18 -14.48
C ASN A 95 -12.63 5.91 -14.45
N GLN A 96 -13.14 5.08 -15.35
CA GLN A 96 -14.55 4.79 -15.44
C GLN A 96 -14.99 3.69 -14.47
N LEU A 97 -16.20 3.84 -13.92
CA LEU A 97 -16.96 2.75 -13.31
C LEU A 97 -17.55 1.88 -14.42
N ILE A 98 -17.05 0.66 -14.56
CA ILE A 98 -17.47 -0.27 -15.61
C ILE A 98 -18.74 -0.99 -15.19
N GLN A 99 -18.81 -1.46 -13.93
CA GLN A 99 -19.99 -2.16 -13.41
C GLN A 99 -19.97 -2.18 -11.88
N HIS A 100 -21.12 -1.96 -11.28
CA HIS A 100 -21.38 -2.22 -9.88
C HIS A 100 -22.56 -3.21 -9.78
N ALA A 101 -22.28 -4.46 -9.45
CA ALA A 101 -23.28 -5.50 -9.24
C ALA A 101 -23.63 -5.56 -7.75
N VAL A 102 -24.57 -4.72 -7.33
CA VAL A 102 -24.93 -4.51 -5.90
C VAL A 102 -25.32 -5.82 -5.22
N GLY A 103 -26.15 -6.64 -5.87
CA GLY A 103 -26.61 -7.93 -5.33
C GLY A 103 -25.53 -8.99 -5.26
N ASP A 104 -24.54 -8.94 -6.15
CA ASP A 104 -23.41 -9.89 -6.18
C ASP A 104 -22.22 -9.41 -5.33
N LEU A 105 -22.32 -8.24 -4.72
CA LEU A 105 -21.26 -7.63 -3.91
C LEU A 105 -19.94 -7.52 -4.68
N THR A 106 -19.99 -7.05 -5.94
CA THR A 106 -18.79 -6.85 -6.74
C THR A 106 -18.80 -5.51 -7.47
N ILE A 107 -17.62 -4.92 -7.62
CA ILE A 107 -17.40 -3.69 -8.39
C ILE A 107 -16.26 -3.89 -9.37
N THR A 108 -16.45 -3.42 -10.61
CA THR A 108 -15.42 -3.39 -11.66
C THR A 108 -15.19 -1.95 -12.09
N VAL A 109 -13.95 -1.50 -11.98
CA VAL A 109 -13.53 -0.13 -12.31
C VAL A 109 -12.22 -0.12 -13.10
N GLU A 110 -11.98 0.95 -13.83
CA GLU A 110 -10.69 1.19 -14.44
C GLU A 110 -9.62 1.57 -13.40
N ALA A 111 -8.36 1.29 -13.72
CA ALA A 111 -7.25 1.35 -12.76
C ALA A 111 -6.93 2.77 -12.27
N GLY A 112 -7.26 3.79 -13.02
CA GLY A 112 -7.09 5.21 -12.67
C GLY A 112 -8.19 5.78 -11.78
N THR A 113 -9.26 5.03 -11.51
CA THR A 113 -10.33 5.47 -10.61
C THR A 113 -9.79 5.70 -9.21
N LEU A 114 -10.09 6.85 -8.61
CA LEU A 114 -9.69 7.16 -7.25
C LEU A 114 -10.43 6.26 -6.24
N PHE A 115 -9.72 5.81 -5.24
CA PHE A 115 -10.29 4.99 -4.16
C PHE A 115 -11.42 5.72 -3.42
N ALA A 116 -11.30 7.03 -3.21
CA ALA A 116 -12.33 7.85 -2.58
C ALA A 116 -13.64 7.86 -3.39
N ASP A 117 -13.56 7.93 -4.73
CA ASP A 117 -14.73 7.92 -5.61
C ASP A 117 -15.44 6.55 -5.58
N ILE A 118 -14.65 5.46 -5.54
CA ILE A 118 -15.18 4.11 -5.36
C ILE A 118 -15.94 4.01 -4.03
N GLN A 119 -15.35 4.47 -2.94
CA GLN A 119 -15.99 4.43 -1.62
C GLN A 119 -17.28 5.27 -1.58
N THR A 120 -17.28 6.44 -2.18
CA THR A 120 -18.48 7.30 -2.29
C THR A 120 -19.60 6.59 -3.06
N THR A 121 -19.27 5.97 -4.18
CA THR A 121 -20.23 5.20 -4.98
C THR A 121 -20.82 4.03 -4.19
N LEU A 122 -19.99 3.26 -3.50
CA LEU A 122 -20.40 2.11 -2.72
C LEU A 122 -21.23 2.50 -1.50
N ALA A 123 -20.86 3.58 -0.82
CA ALA A 123 -21.56 4.08 0.37
C ALA A 123 -23.02 4.47 0.06
N SER A 124 -23.31 4.95 -1.15
CA SER A 124 -24.68 5.33 -1.57
C SER A 124 -25.69 4.16 -1.55
N VAL A 125 -25.19 2.92 -1.53
CA VAL A 125 -26.00 1.69 -1.44
C VAL A 125 -25.64 0.84 -0.21
N GLY A 126 -25.03 1.43 0.81
CA GLY A 126 -24.68 0.75 2.06
C GLY A 126 -23.58 -0.30 1.93
N GLN A 127 -22.65 -0.11 0.96
CA GLN A 127 -21.51 -1.00 0.74
C GLN A 127 -20.19 -0.26 0.89
N PHE A 128 -19.07 -1.00 1.00
CA PHE A 128 -17.72 -0.45 0.98
C PHE A 128 -16.70 -1.45 0.44
N LEU A 129 -15.61 -0.94 -0.10
CA LEU A 129 -14.43 -1.71 -0.43
C LEU A 129 -13.54 -1.77 0.81
N ALA A 130 -13.35 -2.97 1.35
CA ALA A 130 -12.70 -3.18 2.65
C ALA A 130 -11.17 -3.09 2.57
N LEU A 131 -10.68 -1.99 2.00
CA LEU A 131 -9.27 -1.61 1.94
C LEU A 131 -9.09 -0.28 2.68
N ASP A 132 -7.89 -0.07 3.21
CA ASP A 132 -7.48 1.18 3.88
C ASP A 132 -6.09 1.59 3.42
N PRO A 133 -5.97 2.07 2.16
CA PRO A 133 -4.68 2.48 1.60
C PRO A 133 -4.09 3.69 2.34
N SER A 134 -2.76 3.84 2.23
CA SER A 134 -2.01 4.89 2.93
C SER A 134 -2.41 6.32 2.51
N THR A 135 -2.93 6.51 1.31
CA THR A 135 -3.37 7.81 0.79
C THR A 135 -4.78 7.70 0.17
N PRO A 136 -5.84 7.47 0.97
CA PRO A 136 -7.16 7.10 0.47
C PRO A 136 -7.78 8.15 -0.46
N GLN A 137 -7.49 9.44 -0.26
CA GLN A 137 -8.07 10.52 -1.07
C GLN A 137 -7.44 10.65 -2.46
N SER A 138 -6.16 10.30 -2.59
CA SER A 138 -5.40 10.49 -3.83
C SER A 138 -4.98 9.19 -4.52
N ALA A 139 -5.10 8.04 -3.86
CA ALA A 139 -4.68 6.77 -4.44
C ALA A 139 -5.64 6.30 -5.54
N THR A 140 -5.10 5.91 -6.69
CA THR A 140 -5.86 5.16 -7.70
C THR A 140 -5.91 3.68 -7.34
N ILE A 141 -6.99 2.99 -7.72
CA ILE A 141 -7.17 1.58 -7.39
C ILE A 141 -6.09 0.68 -8.02
N GLY A 142 -5.65 0.99 -9.24
CA GLY A 142 -4.54 0.30 -9.89
C GLY A 142 -3.22 0.48 -9.13
N GLY A 143 -2.97 1.68 -8.58
CA GLY A 143 -1.82 1.98 -7.73
C GLY A 143 -1.86 1.21 -6.41
N ILE A 144 -3.04 1.05 -5.79
CA ILE A 144 -3.24 0.22 -4.58
C ILE A 144 -2.90 -1.24 -4.86
N VAL A 145 -3.39 -1.80 -5.97
CA VAL A 145 -3.07 -3.17 -6.38
C VAL A 145 -1.58 -3.32 -6.67
N ALA A 146 -1.01 -2.44 -7.48
CA ALA A 146 0.39 -2.51 -7.89
C ALA A 146 1.38 -2.43 -6.72
N THR A 147 1.02 -1.77 -5.61
CA THR A 147 1.87 -1.64 -4.40
C THR A 147 1.45 -2.54 -3.24
N ALA A 148 0.35 -3.30 -3.40
CA ALA A 148 -0.26 -4.08 -2.32
C ALA A 148 -0.50 -3.25 -1.04
N ASP A 149 -0.98 -2.00 -1.25
CA ASP A 149 -1.17 -1.03 -0.17
C ASP A 149 -2.48 -1.32 0.59
N THR A 150 -2.34 -1.92 1.75
CA THR A 150 -3.44 -2.19 2.69
C THR A 150 -2.90 -2.22 4.10
N ASN A 151 -3.68 -1.73 5.04
CA ASN A 151 -3.29 -1.55 6.43
C ASN A 151 -4.16 -2.41 7.39
N SER A 152 -4.74 -1.78 8.38
CA SER A 152 -5.39 -2.42 9.54
C SER A 152 -6.63 -3.25 9.19
N LEU A 153 -7.41 -2.89 8.15
CA LEU A 153 -8.61 -3.63 7.73
C LEU A 153 -8.32 -5.07 7.28
N ARG A 154 -7.05 -5.36 6.96
CA ARG A 154 -6.63 -6.73 6.67
C ARG A 154 -6.90 -7.71 7.82
N GLN A 155 -7.05 -7.21 9.05
CA GLN A 155 -7.38 -8.01 10.22
C GLN A 155 -8.66 -8.84 10.00
N ARG A 156 -9.68 -8.24 9.41
CA ARG A 156 -10.99 -8.87 9.16
C ARG A 156 -11.19 -9.29 7.71
N TYR A 157 -10.69 -8.49 6.75
CA TYR A 157 -11.05 -8.59 5.33
C TYR A 157 -9.91 -9.12 4.46
N ASN A 158 -8.78 -9.48 5.06
CA ASN A 158 -7.56 -9.90 4.37
C ASN A 158 -6.94 -8.79 3.49
N SER A 159 -6.04 -9.13 2.58
CA SER A 159 -5.28 -8.18 1.79
C SER A 159 -5.97 -7.81 0.48
N VAL A 160 -5.41 -6.82 -0.25
CA VAL A 160 -5.77 -6.50 -1.64
C VAL A 160 -5.84 -7.75 -2.50
N ARG A 161 -4.84 -8.62 -2.38
CA ARG A 161 -4.70 -9.88 -3.13
C ARG A 161 -5.88 -10.83 -2.94
N ASP A 162 -6.48 -10.84 -1.75
CA ASP A 162 -7.53 -11.77 -1.38
C ASP A 162 -8.92 -11.27 -1.77
N GLN A 163 -9.06 -9.94 -1.95
CA GLN A 163 -10.31 -9.29 -2.33
C GLN A 163 -10.42 -9.07 -3.85
N LEU A 164 -9.29 -9.13 -4.58
CA LEU A 164 -9.22 -8.91 -6.03
C LEU A 164 -9.68 -10.19 -6.78
N LEU A 165 -10.78 -10.08 -7.52
CA LEU A 165 -11.41 -11.20 -8.25
C LEU A 165 -10.97 -11.28 -9.70
N GLY A 166 -10.71 -10.13 -10.34
CA GLY A 166 -10.31 -10.05 -11.73
C GLY A 166 -9.42 -8.86 -12.02
N ILE A 167 -8.59 -8.99 -13.06
CA ILE A 167 -7.66 -7.96 -13.50
C ILE A 167 -7.57 -7.93 -15.02
N SER A 168 -7.48 -6.73 -15.60
CA SER A 168 -7.01 -6.53 -16.97
C SER A 168 -5.75 -5.69 -16.93
N PHE A 169 -4.81 -5.98 -17.81
CA PHE A 169 -3.53 -5.28 -17.88
C PHE A 169 -2.95 -5.30 -19.30
N VAL A 170 -2.11 -4.32 -19.59
CA VAL A 170 -1.30 -4.27 -20.82
C VAL A 170 0.09 -4.82 -20.52
N ARG A 171 0.53 -5.80 -21.29
CA ARG A 171 1.88 -6.40 -21.25
C ARG A 171 2.91 -5.47 -21.90
N ALA A 172 4.19 -5.78 -21.70
CA ALA A 172 5.29 -5.01 -22.30
C ALA A 172 5.25 -4.97 -23.83
N ASP A 173 4.68 -5.99 -24.49
CA ASP A 173 4.50 -6.05 -25.95
C ASP A 173 3.23 -5.33 -26.45
N GLY A 174 2.51 -4.65 -25.57
CA GLY A 174 1.28 -3.93 -25.89
C GLY A 174 0.01 -4.83 -25.92
N GLN A 175 0.09 -6.13 -25.65
CA GLN A 175 -1.09 -6.98 -25.64
C GLN A 175 -1.95 -6.74 -24.40
N ILE A 176 -3.26 -6.58 -24.59
CA ILE A 176 -4.24 -6.52 -23.50
C ILE A 176 -4.56 -7.95 -23.05
N THR A 177 -4.37 -8.21 -21.77
CA THR A 177 -4.59 -9.53 -21.17
C THR A 177 -5.55 -9.40 -19.99
N LYS A 178 -6.39 -10.43 -19.78
CA LYS A 178 -7.35 -10.54 -18.67
C LYS A 178 -7.09 -11.81 -17.88
N ALA A 179 -7.29 -11.74 -16.56
CA ALA A 179 -7.25 -12.92 -15.68
C ALA A 179 -8.30 -12.78 -14.58
N GLY A 180 -8.84 -13.92 -14.14
CA GLY A 180 -9.96 -13.94 -13.20
C GLY A 180 -11.28 -13.48 -13.84
N GLY A 181 -12.21 -13.03 -13.02
CA GLY A 181 -13.54 -12.64 -13.46
C GLY A 181 -14.32 -11.94 -12.36
N ARG A 182 -15.65 -12.14 -12.36
CA ARG A 182 -16.57 -11.54 -11.36
C ARG A 182 -17.02 -12.55 -10.30
N VAL A 183 -16.56 -13.78 -10.39
CA VAL A 183 -16.96 -14.86 -9.48
C VAL A 183 -15.87 -15.11 -8.45
N VAL A 184 -16.28 -15.33 -7.22
CA VAL A 184 -15.35 -15.58 -6.10
C VAL A 184 -14.57 -16.89 -6.30
N LYS A 185 -15.18 -17.90 -6.93
CA LYS A 185 -14.54 -19.19 -7.20
C LYS A 185 -14.19 -19.30 -8.69
N ASN A 186 -13.00 -18.88 -9.06
CA ASN A 186 -12.44 -19.11 -10.38
C ASN A 186 -11.61 -20.40 -10.35
N VAL A 187 -11.99 -21.39 -11.17
CA VAL A 187 -11.31 -22.69 -11.27
C VAL A 187 -10.54 -22.86 -12.59
N ALA A 188 -10.61 -21.87 -13.48
CA ALA A 188 -9.96 -21.90 -14.79
C ALA A 188 -8.87 -20.84 -14.89
N GLY A 189 -7.68 -21.22 -15.33
CA GLY A 189 -6.54 -20.32 -15.54
C GLY A 189 -5.72 -20.04 -14.28
N TYR A 190 -4.68 -19.23 -14.43
CA TYR A 190 -3.80 -18.81 -13.34
C TYR A 190 -4.33 -17.61 -12.61
N ASP A 191 -4.12 -17.55 -11.29
CA ASP A 191 -4.45 -16.39 -10.43
C ASP A 191 -3.47 -15.23 -10.65
N LEU A 192 -3.43 -14.68 -11.86
CA LEU A 192 -2.52 -13.55 -12.16
C LEU A 192 -2.81 -12.32 -11.31
N MET A 193 -4.04 -12.15 -10.80
CA MET A 193 -4.37 -11.11 -9.82
C MET A 193 -3.41 -11.13 -8.63
N LYS A 194 -3.05 -12.34 -8.16
CA LYS A 194 -2.12 -12.51 -7.04
C LYS A 194 -0.69 -12.19 -7.41
N LEU A 195 -0.29 -12.41 -8.66
CA LEU A 195 1.04 -12.08 -9.18
C LEU A 195 1.21 -10.57 -9.37
N PHE A 196 0.18 -9.90 -9.89
CA PHE A 196 0.22 -8.46 -10.16
C PHE A 196 0.09 -7.61 -8.89
N THR A 197 -0.54 -8.14 -7.83
CA THR A 197 -0.60 -7.45 -6.54
C THR A 197 0.80 -7.34 -5.93
N GLY A 198 1.27 -6.11 -5.80
CA GLY A 198 2.61 -5.81 -5.29
C GLY A 198 3.73 -5.92 -6.33
N SER A 199 3.42 -5.92 -7.63
CA SER A 199 4.41 -5.99 -8.73
C SER A 199 5.09 -4.67 -9.06
N TYR A 200 4.64 -3.55 -8.51
CA TYR A 200 5.18 -2.20 -8.75
C TYR A 200 5.25 -1.79 -10.24
N GLY A 201 4.34 -2.34 -11.05
CA GLY A 201 4.30 -2.06 -12.49
C GLY A 201 5.42 -2.71 -13.29
N SER A 202 6.15 -3.67 -12.72
CA SER A 202 7.26 -4.34 -13.40
C SER A 202 6.84 -5.45 -14.37
N LEU A 203 5.60 -5.96 -14.26
CA LEU A 203 5.09 -7.07 -15.08
C LEU A 203 4.10 -6.63 -16.16
N GLY A 204 3.51 -5.46 -16.02
CA GLY A 204 2.49 -4.92 -16.91
C GLY A 204 1.80 -3.73 -16.27
N ILE A 205 0.99 -3.02 -17.05
CA ILE A 205 0.23 -1.85 -16.59
C ILE A 205 -1.22 -2.25 -16.38
N ILE A 206 -1.69 -2.20 -15.15
CA ILE A 206 -3.06 -2.54 -14.77
C ILE A 206 -4.01 -1.51 -15.38
N THR A 207 -5.07 -1.99 -16.04
CA THR A 207 -6.06 -1.14 -16.72
C THR A 207 -7.45 -1.25 -16.11
N GLN A 208 -7.81 -2.39 -15.55
CA GLN A 208 -9.12 -2.64 -14.96
C GLN A 208 -9.01 -3.66 -13.83
N VAL A 209 -9.81 -3.50 -12.80
CA VAL A 209 -9.86 -4.40 -11.64
C VAL A 209 -11.30 -4.68 -11.23
N THR A 210 -11.54 -5.92 -10.77
CA THR A 210 -12.81 -6.33 -10.17
C THR A 210 -12.56 -6.74 -8.72
N PHE A 211 -13.28 -6.12 -7.80
CA PHE A 211 -13.18 -6.40 -6.36
C PHE A 211 -14.47 -6.96 -5.80
N ARG A 212 -14.34 -7.78 -4.77
CA ARG A 212 -15.40 -8.05 -3.82
C ARG A 212 -15.58 -6.82 -2.93
N VAL A 213 -16.85 -6.48 -2.65
CA VAL A 213 -17.23 -5.43 -1.70
C VAL A 213 -18.02 -6.03 -0.53
N TYR A 214 -18.24 -5.25 0.52
CA TYR A 214 -18.87 -5.70 1.74
C TYR A 214 -19.97 -4.73 2.16
N PRO A 215 -21.02 -5.20 2.87
CA PRO A 215 -21.99 -4.31 3.50
C PRO A 215 -21.32 -3.44 4.57
N LEU A 216 -21.72 -2.17 4.65
CA LEU A 216 -21.29 -1.29 5.74
C LEU A 216 -21.81 -1.82 7.09
N PRO A 217 -20.97 -1.92 8.13
CA PRO A 217 -21.41 -2.19 9.48
C PRO A 217 -22.38 -1.11 9.99
N GLU A 218 -23.31 -1.50 10.84
CA GLU A 218 -24.29 -0.58 11.44
C GLU A 218 -23.62 0.41 12.41
N ALA A 219 -22.68 -0.09 13.21
CA ALA A 219 -21.96 0.69 14.19
C ALA A 219 -20.49 0.31 14.27
N PHE A 220 -19.70 1.27 14.76
CA PHE A 220 -18.29 1.08 15.09
C PHE A 220 -18.03 1.46 16.55
N GLY A 221 -17.07 0.78 17.16
CA GLY A 221 -16.53 1.14 18.45
C GLY A 221 -15.07 0.71 18.55
N SER A 222 -14.28 1.49 19.23
CA SER A 222 -12.86 1.21 19.41
C SER A 222 -12.47 1.17 20.87
N VAL A 223 -11.53 0.28 21.20
CA VAL A 223 -10.93 0.17 22.53
C VAL A 223 -9.43 0.40 22.39
N VAL A 224 -8.90 1.26 23.23
CA VAL A 224 -7.47 1.49 23.40
C VAL A 224 -7.05 0.89 24.75
N LEU A 225 -6.05 0.01 24.70
CA LEU A 225 -5.34 -0.46 25.88
C LEU A 225 -3.91 0.08 25.84
N SER A 226 -3.40 0.61 26.93
CA SER A 226 -2.02 1.10 27.00
C SER A 226 -1.34 0.73 28.33
N GLY A 227 -0.02 0.49 28.29
CA GLY A 227 0.74 0.08 29.46
C GLY A 227 2.10 -0.52 29.12
N ASP A 228 2.60 -1.37 30.03
CA ASP A 228 3.88 -2.03 29.81
C ASP A 228 3.82 -3.12 28.74
N ALA A 229 4.99 -3.48 28.22
CA ALA A 229 5.12 -4.38 27.07
C ALA A 229 4.59 -5.79 27.35
N GLU A 230 4.74 -6.30 28.58
CA GLU A 230 4.34 -7.66 28.96
C GLU A 230 2.81 -7.77 29.04
N ALA A 231 2.17 -6.77 29.66
CA ALA A 231 0.72 -6.70 29.75
C ALA A 231 0.07 -6.52 28.35
N ILE A 232 0.64 -5.67 27.47
CA ILE A 232 0.17 -5.51 26.08
C ILE A 232 0.37 -6.80 25.27
N ALA A 233 1.49 -7.52 25.44
CA ALA A 233 1.69 -8.81 24.77
C ALA A 233 0.64 -9.85 25.24
N SER A 234 0.34 -9.88 26.53
CA SER A 234 -0.69 -10.75 27.12
C SER A 234 -2.09 -10.40 26.58
N ALA A 235 -2.47 -9.12 26.57
CA ALA A 235 -3.74 -8.66 26.02
C ALA A 235 -3.88 -9.02 24.54
N THR A 236 -2.81 -8.86 23.75
CA THR A 236 -2.78 -9.21 22.33
C THR A 236 -2.94 -10.72 22.11
N SER A 237 -2.30 -11.54 22.93
CA SER A 237 -2.44 -12.99 22.89
C SER A 237 -3.86 -13.44 23.22
N ILE A 238 -4.46 -12.87 24.26
CA ILE A 238 -5.86 -13.13 24.64
C ILE A 238 -6.81 -12.70 23.52
N LEU A 239 -6.66 -11.50 22.95
CA LEU A 239 -7.48 -11.03 21.84
C LEU A 239 -7.44 -12.02 20.65
N ARG A 240 -6.25 -12.48 20.27
CA ARG A 240 -6.06 -13.39 19.13
C ARG A 240 -6.64 -14.79 19.35
N SER A 241 -6.72 -15.26 20.59
CA SER A 241 -7.28 -16.57 20.95
C SER A 241 -8.74 -16.52 21.39
N SER A 242 -9.33 -15.33 21.52
CA SER A 242 -10.70 -15.12 21.95
C SER A 242 -11.71 -15.26 20.81
N ALA A 243 -13.00 -15.23 21.16
CA ALA A 243 -14.11 -15.13 20.21
C ALA A 243 -14.37 -13.70 19.70
N LEU A 244 -13.58 -12.71 20.12
CA LEU A 244 -13.70 -11.33 19.64
C LEU A 244 -13.32 -11.25 18.16
N THR A 245 -14.06 -10.46 17.40
CA THR A 245 -13.90 -10.35 15.94
C THR A 245 -13.62 -8.91 15.51
N PRO A 246 -12.44 -8.35 15.85
CA PRO A 246 -12.11 -6.98 15.50
C PRO A 246 -11.97 -6.81 13.98
N THR A 247 -12.41 -5.65 13.48
CA THR A 247 -12.17 -5.23 12.10
C THR A 247 -10.77 -4.68 11.92
N LYS A 248 -10.20 -4.07 12.99
CA LYS A 248 -8.81 -3.62 13.05
C LYS A 248 -8.24 -3.97 14.43
N ALA A 249 -6.95 -4.29 14.50
CA ALA A 249 -6.22 -4.49 15.74
C ALA A 249 -4.74 -4.16 15.52
N ASP A 250 -4.28 -3.06 16.10
CA ASP A 250 -2.97 -2.49 15.86
C ASP A 250 -2.21 -2.26 17.16
N LEU A 251 -0.97 -2.74 17.20
CA LEU A 251 0.01 -2.46 18.23
C LEU A 251 0.74 -1.17 17.90
N LEU A 252 0.89 -0.29 18.87
CA LEU A 252 1.50 1.02 18.73
C LEU A 252 2.76 1.14 19.60
N SER A 253 3.81 1.77 19.05
CA SER A 253 5.01 2.13 19.83
C SER A 253 4.68 3.18 20.89
N THR A 254 5.52 3.27 21.92
CA THR A 254 5.38 4.23 23.02
C THR A 254 5.28 5.67 22.53
N GLN A 255 6.12 6.03 21.55
CA GLN A 255 6.08 7.38 20.96
C GLN A 255 4.77 7.65 20.20
N LEU A 256 4.20 6.66 19.51
CA LEU A 256 2.95 6.84 18.77
C LEU A 256 1.76 6.98 19.74
N VAL A 257 1.74 6.23 20.85
CA VAL A 257 0.76 6.37 21.94
C VAL A 257 0.82 7.77 22.55
N ALA A 258 2.03 8.27 22.81
CA ALA A 258 2.24 9.62 23.34
C ALA A 258 1.81 10.71 22.34
N ASN A 259 2.14 10.59 21.06
CA ASN A 259 1.76 11.55 20.02
C ASN A 259 0.23 11.66 19.84
N LEU A 260 -0.51 10.58 20.12
CA LEU A 260 -1.96 10.53 20.04
C LEU A 260 -2.64 10.92 21.35
N ASP A 261 -1.89 11.09 22.43
CA ASP A 261 -2.40 11.37 23.80
C ASP A 261 -3.47 10.34 24.27
N ILE A 262 -3.22 9.06 23.97
CA ILE A 262 -4.16 7.95 24.26
C ILE A 262 -3.69 7.02 25.39
N GLY A 263 -2.67 7.42 26.15
CA GLY A 263 -2.14 6.65 27.27
C GLY A 263 -0.63 6.74 27.43
N LYS A 264 -0.04 5.75 28.10
CA LYS A 264 1.41 5.65 28.36
C LYS A 264 1.93 4.26 28.05
N GLY A 265 3.18 4.16 27.64
CA GLY A 265 3.81 2.90 27.24
C GLY A 265 3.37 2.45 25.86
N LEU A 266 3.39 1.14 25.60
CA LEU A 266 2.90 0.58 24.34
C LEU A 266 1.38 0.59 24.29
N GLY A 267 0.80 0.54 23.09
CA GLY A 267 -0.65 0.55 22.90
C GLY A 267 -1.16 -0.64 22.07
N LEU A 268 -2.39 -1.05 22.36
CA LEU A 268 -3.20 -1.90 21.50
C LEU A 268 -4.49 -1.15 21.19
N VAL A 269 -4.69 -0.75 19.94
CA VAL A 269 -5.91 -0.10 19.43
C VAL A 269 -6.71 -1.12 18.63
N THR A 270 -7.96 -1.32 19.01
CA THR A 270 -8.84 -2.33 18.42
C THR A 270 -10.15 -1.70 17.99
N ARG A 271 -10.61 -1.98 16.77
CA ARG A 271 -11.90 -1.54 16.24
C ARG A 271 -12.82 -2.72 16.04
N PHE A 272 -14.05 -2.59 16.53
CA PHE A 272 -15.15 -3.49 16.21
C PHE A 272 -16.13 -2.79 15.27
N GLY A 273 -16.68 -3.53 14.31
CA GLY A 273 -17.68 -3.03 13.36
C GLY A 273 -18.72 -4.12 13.10
N SER A 274 -19.95 -3.92 13.56
CA SER A 274 -21.05 -4.89 13.50
C SER A 274 -22.38 -4.21 13.85
N LEU A 275 -23.39 -4.99 14.32
CA LEU A 275 -24.59 -4.48 14.98
C LEU A 275 -24.20 -3.76 16.28
N SER A 276 -24.92 -2.71 16.64
CA SER A 276 -24.60 -1.84 17.79
C SER A 276 -24.42 -2.61 19.09
N GLU A 277 -25.29 -3.59 19.39
CA GLU A 277 -25.19 -4.39 20.59
C GLU A 277 -23.95 -5.29 20.61
N SER A 278 -23.62 -5.91 19.48
CA SER A 278 -22.41 -6.72 19.34
C SER A 278 -21.13 -5.88 19.53
N VAL A 279 -21.11 -4.64 19.02
CA VAL A 279 -19.98 -3.72 19.22
C VAL A 279 -19.79 -3.41 20.70
N LYS A 280 -20.88 -3.11 21.44
CA LYS A 280 -20.83 -2.86 22.90
C LYS A 280 -20.29 -4.06 23.67
N GLN A 281 -20.82 -5.26 23.41
CA GLN A 281 -20.38 -6.49 24.09
C GLN A 281 -18.91 -6.80 23.84
N GLN A 282 -18.44 -6.70 22.59
CA GLN A 282 -17.05 -6.96 22.24
C GLN A 282 -16.10 -5.91 22.84
N SER A 283 -16.50 -4.63 22.85
CA SER A 283 -15.73 -3.56 23.47
C SER A 283 -15.61 -3.78 25.00
N SER A 284 -16.71 -4.07 25.67
CA SER A 284 -16.69 -4.36 27.09
C SER A 284 -15.81 -5.57 27.45
N GLY A 285 -15.88 -6.64 26.63
CA GLY A 285 -15.04 -7.82 26.84
C GLY A 285 -13.55 -7.52 26.73
N LEU A 286 -13.15 -6.66 25.80
CA LEU A 286 -11.74 -6.26 25.68
C LEU A 286 -11.30 -5.30 26.81
N VAL A 287 -12.17 -4.41 27.28
CA VAL A 287 -11.91 -3.56 28.45
C VAL A 287 -11.67 -4.40 29.70
N GLU A 288 -12.49 -5.45 29.94
CA GLU A 288 -12.28 -6.38 31.05
C GLU A 288 -10.91 -7.09 30.99
N VAL A 289 -10.45 -7.47 29.79
CA VAL A 289 -9.11 -8.03 29.60
C VAL A 289 -8.06 -7.01 30.03
N GLY A 290 -8.19 -5.75 29.61
CA GLY A 290 -7.28 -4.67 29.98
C GLY A 290 -7.22 -4.45 31.49
N GLN A 291 -8.37 -4.39 32.14
CA GLN A 291 -8.48 -4.21 33.60
C GLN A 291 -7.82 -5.35 34.38
N LYS A 292 -8.05 -6.62 33.98
CA LYS A 292 -7.41 -7.79 34.58
C LYS A 292 -5.89 -7.79 34.46
N LEU A 293 -5.36 -7.16 33.44
CA LEU A 293 -3.91 -7.04 33.18
C LEU A 293 -3.32 -5.73 33.72
N GLY A 294 -4.10 -4.89 34.40
CA GLY A 294 -3.64 -3.61 34.94
C GLY A 294 -3.35 -2.55 33.87
N LEU A 295 -3.88 -2.73 32.66
CA LEU A 295 -3.70 -1.78 31.57
C LEU A 295 -4.68 -0.59 31.73
N GLN A 296 -4.24 0.59 31.33
CA GLN A 296 -5.13 1.72 31.10
C GLN A 296 -6.04 1.41 29.92
N SER A 297 -7.36 1.65 30.05
CA SER A 297 -8.37 1.34 29.04
C SER A 297 -9.21 2.57 28.72
N ALA A 298 -9.47 2.83 27.43
CA ALA A 298 -10.41 3.84 26.96
C ALA A 298 -11.27 3.29 25.82
N THR A 299 -12.54 3.70 25.78
CA THR A 299 -13.49 3.32 24.72
C THR A 299 -13.91 4.54 23.94
N TYR A 300 -13.94 4.41 22.61
CA TYR A 300 -14.30 5.46 21.67
C TYR A 300 -15.49 5.01 20.81
N THR A 301 -16.45 5.88 20.62
CA THR A 301 -17.64 5.66 19.79
C THR A 301 -17.92 6.89 18.93
N ASP A 302 -18.75 6.74 17.93
CA ASP A 302 -19.25 7.81 17.09
C ASP A 302 -18.12 8.71 16.52
N ARG A 303 -18.19 10.01 16.80
CA ARG A 303 -17.23 11.01 16.32
C ARG A 303 -15.84 10.80 16.90
N ASP A 304 -15.75 10.52 18.19
CA ASP A 304 -14.45 10.32 18.85
C ASP A 304 -13.71 9.09 18.29
N GLU A 305 -14.47 8.08 17.89
CA GLU A 305 -13.96 6.88 17.21
C GLU A 305 -13.37 7.22 15.82
N ALA A 306 -14.11 7.98 15.04
CA ALA A 306 -13.65 8.44 13.72
C ALA A 306 -12.40 9.33 13.83
N ASP A 307 -12.39 10.26 14.79
CA ASP A 307 -11.27 11.17 15.05
C ASP A 307 -10.01 10.41 15.50
N LEU A 308 -10.14 9.38 16.34
CA LEU A 308 -9.02 8.49 16.75
C LEU A 308 -8.34 7.86 15.53
N TRP A 309 -9.12 7.23 14.63
CA TRP A 309 -8.55 6.58 13.45
C TRP A 309 -8.01 7.56 12.42
N GLN A 310 -8.61 8.75 12.33
CA GLN A 310 -8.10 9.83 11.49
C GLN A 310 -6.75 10.34 11.99
N GLN A 311 -6.60 10.55 13.31
CA GLN A 311 -5.34 10.97 13.92
C GLN A 311 -4.26 9.89 13.76
N LEU A 312 -4.59 8.63 14.02
CA LEU A 312 -3.68 7.50 13.83
C LEU A 312 -3.19 7.42 12.37
N SER A 313 -4.11 7.57 11.43
CA SER A 313 -3.79 7.62 9.99
C SER A 313 -2.86 8.80 9.68
N THR A 314 -3.14 9.98 10.20
CA THR A 314 -2.32 11.18 9.98
C THR A 314 -0.89 10.98 10.51
N GLN A 315 -0.72 10.43 11.71
CA GLN A 315 0.60 10.17 12.30
C GLN A 315 1.41 9.15 11.50
N THR A 316 0.76 8.10 11.02
CA THR A 316 1.45 6.98 10.37
C THR A 316 1.65 7.18 8.86
N GLN A 317 0.71 7.82 8.18
CA GLN A 317 0.66 7.87 6.71
C GLN A 317 1.10 9.23 6.14
N ASN A 318 1.04 10.30 6.91
CA ASN A 318 1.51 11.61 6.43
C ASN A 318 3.04 11.59 6.31
N THR A 319 3.53 11.47 5.10
CA THR A 319 4.96 11.52 4.78
C THR A 319 5.32 12.95 4.34
N GLN A 320 6.20 13.59 5.07
CA GLN A 320 6.80 14.83 4.60
C GLN A 320 7.97 14.47 3.67
N PRO A 321 7.92 14.87 2.39
CA PRO A 321 8.99 14.58 1.44
C PRO A 321 10.36 15.04 1.98
N ASN A 322 11.38 14.16 1.82
CA ASN A 322 12.75 14.39 2.28
C ASN A 322 12.94 14.53 3.80
N GLN A 323 11.87 14.43 4.60
CA GLN A 323 11.94 14.55 6.06
C GLN A 323 11.60 13.26 6.80
N THR A 324 11.05 12.26 6.10
CA THR A 324 10.67 11.00 6.72
C THR A 324 11.21 9.80 5.94
N ILE A 325 11.54 8.73 6.68
CA ILE A 325 11.83 7.40 6.15
C ILE A 325 10.68 6.50 6.59
N THR A 326 9.99 5.89 5.63
CA THR A 326 8.89 4.96 5.87
C THR A 326 9.30 3.56 5.48
N CYS A 327 9.19 2.62 6.42
CA CYS A 327 9.53 1.23 6.23
C CYS A 327 8.31 0.33 6.44
N LYS A 328 8.10 -0.62 5.54
CA LYS A 328 7.18 -1.74 5.75
C LYS A 328 7.92 -2.86 6.46
N ILE A 329 7.33 -3.40 7.51
CA ILE A 329 7.88 -4.55 8.21
C ILE A 329 6.91 -5.73 8.21
N GLY A 330 7.46 -6.92 8.40
CA GLY A 330 6.71 -8.10 8.75
C GLY A 330 7.52 -8.88 9.78
N VAL A 331 6.86 -9.31 10.85
CA VAL A 331 7.43 -10.15 11.91
C VAL A 331 6.39 -11.20 12.29
N LEU A 332 6.77 -12.20 13.05
CA LEU A 332 5.77 -13.10 13.63
C LEU A 332 4.87 -12.30 14.59
N PRO A 333 3.54 -12.51 14.57
CA PRO A 333 2.64 -11.81 15.49
C PRO A 333 3.03 -11.93 16.98
N SER A 334 3.64 -13.05 17.37
CA SER A 334 4.15 -13.26 18.74
C SER A 334 5.35 -12.40 19.10
N THR A 335 6.10 -11.87 18.13
CA THR A 335 7.27 -11.02 18.34
C THR A 335 6.98 -9.53 18.09
N ALA A 336 5.74 -9.18 17.73
CA ALA A 336 5.37 -7.81 17.34
C ALA A 336 5.60 -6.79 18.47
N VAL A 337 5.20 -7.11 19.69
CA VAL A 337 5.43 -6.24 20.87
C VAL A 337 6.93 -6.07 21.17
N ALA A 338 7.70 -7.16 21.12
CA ALA A 338 9.15 -7.10 21.30
C ALA A 338 9.83 -6.25 20.22
N THR A 339 9.30 -6.28 18.99
CA THR A 339 9.81 -5.46 17.87
C THR A 339 9.56 -3.97 18.10
N LEU A 340 8.38 -3.58 18.60
CA LEU A 340 8.10 -2.18 18.97
C LEU A 340 8.96 -1.72 20.15
N ASN A 341 9.14 -2.58 21.14
CA ASN A 341 10.04 -2.29 22.28
C ASN A 341 11.50 -2.11 21.82
N GLN A 342 11.93 -2.87 20.80
CA GLN A 342 13.24 -2.70 20.19
C GLN A 342 13.36 -1.39 19.39
N LEU A 343 12.28 -0.95 18.70
CA LEU A 343 12.23 0.34 18.04
C LEU A 343 12.47 1.48 19.05
N ASP A 344 11.77 1.45 20.20
CA ASP A 344 11.89 2.46 21.24
C ASP A 344 13.34 2.53 21.84
N ARG A 345 14.09 1.41 21.78
CA ARG A 345 15.51 1.37 22.20
C ARG A 345 16.48 1.86 21.13
N ILE A 346 16.24 1.50 19.85
CA ILE A 346 17.15 1.82 18.73
C ILE A 346 16.95 3.28 18.28
N ALA A 347 15.71 3.77 18.27
CA ALA A 347 15.36 5.10 17.78
C ALA A 347 14.46 5.85 18.78
N PRO A 348 14.92 6.10 20.03
CA PRO A 348 14.11 6.76 21.04
C PRO A 348 13.69 8.15 20.54
N GLN A 349 12.40 8.45 20.61
CA GLN A 349 11.78 9.71 20.17
C GLN A 349 11.97 10.06 18.67
N GLN A 350 12.66 9.23 17.89
CA GLN A 350 12.94 9.45 16.46
C GLN A 350 12.14 8.50 15.57
N GLY A 351 11.48 7.50 16.14
CA GLY A 351 10.74 6.50 15.43
C GLY A 351 9.36 6.24 16.01
N ILE A 352 8.37 6.08 15.13
CA ILE A 352 7.05 5.56 15.48
C ILE A 352 6.82 4.24 14.78
N GLY A 353 6.06 3.35 15.40
CA GLY A 353 5.75 2.03 14.84
C GLY A 353 4.30 1.64 15.07
N LEU A 354 3.74 0.99 14.05
CA LEU A 354 2.44 0.35 14.10
C LEU A 354 2.58 -1.06 13.52
N ILE A 355 2.11 -2.09 14.25
CA ILE A 355 2.12 -3.48 13.79
C ILE A 355 0.72 -4.08 13.97
N HIS A 356 0.17 -4.65 12.89
CA HIS A 356 -1.13 -5.33 12.92
C HIS A 356 -1.02 -6.61 13.75
N ALA A 357 -1.80 -6.69 14.84
CA ALA A 357 -1.72 -7.75 15.85
C ALA A 357 -1.94 -9.16 15.27
N GLY A 358 -2.79 -9.31 14.27
CA GLY A 358 -3.10 -10.61 13.66
C GLY A 358 -2.08 -11.09 12.62
N SER A 359 -1.50 -10.18 11.85
CA SER A 359 -0.62 -10.55 10.72
C SER A 359 0.88 -10.33 10.99
N GLY A 360 1.24 -9.51 11.97
CA GLY A 360 2.62 -9.09 12.21
C GLY A 360 3.19 -8.14 11.15
N LEU A 361 2.39 -7.74 10.15
CA LEU A 361 2.78 -6.72 9.19
C LEU A 361 2.59 -5.34 9.81
N GLY A 362 3.40 -4.40 9.41
CA GLY A 362 3.32 -3.06 9.98
C GLY A 362 4.17 -2.04 9.26
N LEU A 363 4.23 -0.88 9.88
CA LEU A 363 4.94 0.29 9.39
C LEU A 363 5.84 0.83 10.50
N LEU A 364 7.06 1.17 10.15
CA LEU A 364 7.93 2.02 10.96
C LEU A 364 8.17 3.31 10.20
N LYS A 365 8.15 4.43 10.92
CA LYS A 365 8.41 5.76 10.36
C LYS A 365 9.45 6.47 11.22
N PHE A 366 10.43 7.08 10.56
CA PHE A 366 11.55 7.76 11.21
C PHE A 366 11.70 9.18 10.66
N ASP A 367 12.23 10.08 11.49
CA ASP A 367 12.61 11.43 11.08
C ASP A 367 13.94 11.41 10.31
N SER A 368 13.89 11.63 8.99
CA SER A 368 15.04 11.51 8.09
C SER A 368 16.28 12.34 8.46
N PRO A 369 16.16 13.59 8.92
CA PRO A 369 17.36 14.38 9.25
C PRO A 369 18.19 13.80 10.40
N ASN A 370 17.55 13.05 11.29
CA ASN A 370 18.12 12.59 12.55
C ASN A 370 18.48 11.10 12.56
N VAL A 371 18.04 10.34 11.53
CA VAL A 371 18.20 8.89 11.48
C VAL A 371 19.18 8.47 10.41
N LYS A 372 20.25 7.80 10.85
CA LYS A 372 21.28 7.24 9.98
C LYS A 372 20.81 5.94 9.33
N THR A 373 21.42 5.60 8.21
CA THR A 373 21.19 4.31 7.51
C THR A 373 21.37 3.12 8.47
N ASP A 374 22.35 3.17 9.37
CA ASP A 374 22.62 2.11 10.34
C ASP A 374 21.43 1.84 11.28
N THR A 375 20.67 2.85 11.69
CA THR A 375 19.47 2.69 12.53
C THR A 375 18.43 1.81 11.82
N VAL A 376 18.16 2.10 10.54
CA VAL A 376 17.23 1.30 9.73
C VAL A 376 17.76 -0.11 9.48
N LEU A 377 19.08 -0.26 9.27
CA LEU A 377 19.72 -1.57 9.09
C LEU A 377 19.70 -2.40 10.39
N GLN A 378 19.85 -1.80 11.56
CA GLN A 378 19.70 -2.48 12.85
C GLN A 378 18.27 -3.01 13.03
N MET A 379 17.25 -2.19 12.74
CA MET A 379 15.86 -2.63 12.76
C MET A 379 15.60 -3.74 11.73
N ARG A 380 16.16 -3.64 10.53
CA ARG A 380 16.08 -4.70 9.52
C ARG A 380 16.68 -6.01 10.02
N THR A 381 17.86 -5.96 10.60
CA THR A 381 18.53 -7.13 11.17
C THR A 381 17.66 -7.75 12.27
N HIS A 382 17.10 -6.92 13.16
CA HIS A 382 16.18 -7.41 14.19
C HIS A 382 14.97 -8.13 13.58
N CYS A 383 14.27 -7.54 12.61
CA CYS A 383 13.15 -8.19 11.94
C CYS A 383 13.56 -9.52 11.28
N GLN A 384 14.70 -9.55 10.60
CA GLN A 384 15.20 -10.75 9.90
C GLN A 384 15.59 -11.87 10.86
N THR A 385 16.18 -11.56 12.02
CA THR A 385 16.50 -12.57 13.05
C THR A 385 15.26 -13.18 13.70
N GLN A 386 14.13 -12.47 13.63
CA GLN A 386 12.81 -12.96 14.05
C GLN A 386 12.04 -13.62 12.90
N GLY A 387 12.70 -14.00 11.80
CA GLY A 387 12.07 -14.65 10.65
C GLY A 387 11.23 -13.71 9.77
N GLY A 388 11.41 -12.40 9.93
CA GLY A 388 10.66 -11.38 9.24
C GLY A 388 11.46 -10.58 8.21
N PHE A 389 10.98 -9.37 7.89
CA PHE A 389 11.63 -8.48 6.92
C PHE A 389 11.41 -7.01 7.28
N LEU A 390 12.26 -6.15 6.70
CA LEU A 390 12.06 -4.70 6.64
C LEU A 390 12.43 -4.20 5.25
N THR A 391 11.48 -3.50 4.61
CA THR A 391 11.62 -2.85 3.30
C THR A 391 11.47 -1.36 3.46
N VAL A 392 12.37 -0.56 2.90
CA VAL A 392 12.22 0.90 2.84
C VAL A 392 11.25 1.24 1.71
N LEU A 393 10.05 1.71 2.05
CA LEU A 393 9.06 2.14 1.07
C LEU A 393 9.39 3.52 0.52
N GLU A 394 9.56 4.50 1.42
CA GLU A 394 9.83 5.88 1.07
C GLU A 394 10.99 6.43 1.90
N ALA A 395 11.88 7.16 1.24
CA ALA A 395 13.00 7.86 1.85
C ALA A 395 13.56 8.86 0.82
N PRO A 396 14.40 9.83 1.25
CA PRO A 396 15.16 10.66 0.33
C PRO A 396 15.97 9.83 -0.67
N VAL A 397 16.12 10.30 -1.91
CA VAL A 397 16.85 9.58 -2.97
C VAL A 397 18.26 9.21 -2.53
N ALA A 398 18.99 10.15 -1.92
CA ALA A 398 20.34 9.91 -1.40
C ALA A 398 20.40 8.79 -0.35
N PHE A 399 19.35 8.66 0.48
CA PHE A 399 19.25 7.56 1.45
C PHE A 399 19.03 6.21 0.75
N LYS A 400 18.12 6.16 -0.23
CA LYS A 400 17.85 4.93 -0.99
C LYS A 400 19.05 4.44 -1.79
N GLN A 401 19.94 5.34 -2.22
CA GLN A 401 21.17 5.00 -2.94
C GLN A 401 22.25 4.36 -2.05
N GLN A 402 22.12 4.47 -0.72
CA GLN A 402 23.11 3.94 0.23
C GLN A 402 22.84 2.48 0.64
N LEU A 403 21.66 1.93 0.31
CA LEU A 403 21.27 0.58 0.75
C LEU A 403 20.35 -0.10 -0.25
N ASP A 404 20.26 -1.43 -0.22
CA ASP A 404 19.18 -2.16 -0.84
C ASP A 404 17.87 -1.89 -0.10
N VAL A 405 16.94 -1.16 -0.75
CA VAL A 405 15.66 -0.78 -0.14
C VAL A 405 14.77 -2.00 0.18
N TRP A 406 14.89 -3.07 -0.60
CA TRP A 406 14.06 -4.27 -0.44
C TRP A 406 14.53 -5.17 0.70
N GLY A 407 15.85 -5.32 0.88
CA GLY A 407 16.45 -6.18 1.90
C GLY A 407 16.02 -7.64 1.78
N TYR A 408 15.70 -8.10 0.56
CA TYR A 408 15.18 -9.44 0.30
C TYR A 408 16.25 -10.51 0.53
N ARG A 409 15.93 -11.52 1.34
CA ARG A 409 16.81 -12.68 1.64
C ARG A 409 16.18 -14.03 1.29
N GLY A 410 15.03 -14.02 0.58
CA GLY A 410 14.36 -15.27 0.19
C GLY A 410 15.07 -15.98 -0.98
N ASN A 411 14.63 -17.18 -1.28
CA ASN A 411 15.18 -18.03 -2.33
C ASN A 411 14.46 -17.94 -3.68
N ALA A 412 13.46 -17.03 -3.80
CA ALA A 412 12.62 -16.93 -5.00
C ALA A 412 13.11 -15.90 -6.04
N LEU A 413 14.27 -15.25 -5.83
CA LEU A 413 14.74 -14.17 -6.71
C LEU A 413 14.91 -14.65 -8.16
N GLU A 414 15.46 -15.83 -8.37
CA GLU A 414 15.63 -16.40 -9.71
C GLU A 414 14.28 -16.67 -10.39
N LEU A 415 13.29 -17.15 -9.64
CA LEU A 415 11.93 -17.34 -10.15
C LEU A 415 11.31 -15.96 -10.52
N MET A 416 11.49 -14.94 -9.69
CA MET A 416 11.02 -13.58 -9.99
C MET A 416 11.65 -13.03 -11.27
N ARG A 417 12.96 -13.24 -11.50
CA ARG A 417 13.65 -12.84 -12.74
C ARG A 417 13.09 -13.56 -13.96
N ARG A 418 12.84 -14.87 -13.87
CA ARG A 418 12.22 -15.64 -14.96
C ARG A 418 10.81 -15.17 -15.27
N ILE A 419 10.00 -14.86 -14.26
CA ILE A 419 8.67 -14.28 -14.46
C ILE A 419 8.80 -12.93 -15.16
N LYS A 420 9.66 -12.05 -14.69
CA LYS A 420 9.92 -10.76 -15.36
C LYS A 420 10.30 -10.97 -16.83
N GLN A 421 11.22 -11.88 -17.12
CA GLN A 421 11.65 -12.19 -18.47
C GLN A 421 10.51 -12.68 -19.38
N GLN A 422 9.51 -13.36 -18.84
CA GLN A 422 8.32 -13.80 -19.59
C GLN A 422 7.35 -12.65 -19.88
N PHE A 423 7.18 -11.70 -18.95
CA PHE A 423 6.24 -10.61 -19.10
C PHE A 423 6.84 -9.37 -19.78
N ASP A 424 8.13 -9.15 -19.60
CA ASP A 424 8.86 -7.98 -20.10
C ASP A 424 10.32 -8.35 -20.44
N PRO A 425 10.55 -9.08 -21.55
CA PRO A 425 11.87 -9.58 -21.94
C PRO A 425 12.90 -8.47 -22.23
N LYS A 426 12.45 -7.28 -22.58
CA LYS A 426 13.32 -6.11 -22.85
C LYS A 426 13.54 -5.21 -21.63
N ASN A 427 12.92 -5.54 -20.49
CA ASN A 427 12.99 -4.75 -19.26
C ASN A 427 12.63 -3.27 -19.49
N ILE A 428 11.52 -3.02 -20.19
CA ILE A 428 11.04 -1.66 -20.46
C ILE A 428 10.13 -1.13 -19.34
N LEU A 429 9.44 -1.99 -18.57
CA LEU A 429 8.47 -1.58 -17.56
C LEU A 429 9.11 -1.47 -16.17
N SER A 430 9.02 -0.29 -15.55
CA SER A 430 9.56 0.01 -14.21
C SER A 430 10.99 -0.53 -13.98
N PRO A 431 11.95 -0.27 -14.89
CA PRO A 431 13.23 -0.94 -14.89
C PRO A 431 14.02 -0.68 -13.61
N TYR A 432 14.60 -1.73 -13.03
CA TYR A 432 15.42 -1.73 -11.81
C TYR A 432 14.71 -1.32 -10.52
N ARG A 433 13.40 -1.16 -10.56
CA ARG A 433 12.62 -0.64 -9.43
C ARG A 433 12.28 -1.70 -8.39
N PHE A 434 12.14 -2.96 -8.79
CA PHE A 434 11.67 -4.05 -7.95
C PHE A 434 12.83 -4.84 -7.29
N VAL A 435 12.48 -5.87 -6.50
CA VAL A 435 13.44 -6.73 -5.80
C VAL A 435 14.51 -7.27 -6.74
N GLY A 436 15.78 -7.17 -6.34
CA GLY A 436 16.91 -7.69 -7.11
C GLY A 436 17.14 -6.98 -8.43
N GLU A 437 16.77 -5.71 -8.51
CA GLU A 437 16.88 -4.84 -9.70
C GLU A 437 16.06 -5.33 -10.91
N ILE A 438 14.94 -5.99 -10.64
CA ILE A 438 13.94 -6.34 -11.65
C ILE A 438 13.18 -5.11 -12.13
#